data_9cae1b72d1e5ac3ba52d2a351dac8f6c
#
_entry.id   9cae1b72d1e5ac3ba52d2a351dac8f6c
#
_cell.length_a   1.000
_cell.length_b   1.000
_cell.length_c   1.000
_cell.angle_alpha   90.00
_cell.angle_beta   90.00
_cell.angle_gamma   90.00
#
_symmetry.space_group_name_H-M   'P 1'
#
loop_
_entity.id
_entity.type
_entity.pdbx_description
1 polymer ?
#
loop_
_entity_poly.entity_id
_entity_poly.type
_entity_poly.pdbx_seq_one_letter_code
_entity_poly.pdbx_strand_id
1 'polypeptide(L)'
;MKKHLSIVIALCLLCLGAAGCSKKSPDGGGFIDLTKLSGTLVYAEVYNMTNSPEDYIGKTIKMSGTYNASFYEPTQQYYHAVIIQDAAACCASGLEFQWSGKHTYPDDYPENGTIVEVTGVFGTYEELGQTYPYLATDALTVL
;
A
#
# COMPACT_ATOMS: atom_id res chain seq x y z
N MET A 1 32.70 44.53 30.65
CA MET A 1 31.36 43.97 30.57
C MET A 1 30.79 43.89 29.15
N LYS A 2 31.04 44.81 28.24
CA LYS A 2 30.53 44.78 26.85
C LYS A 2 31.12 43.66 25.95
N LYS A 3 32.38 43.25 26.19
CA LYS A 3 33.06 42.21 25.36
C LYS A 3 32.56 40.78 25.62
N HIS A 4 32.13 40.48 26.84
CA HIS A 4 31.62 39.14 27.19
C HIS A 4 30.17 38.92 26.75
N LEU A 5 29.40 40.00 26.63
CA LEU A 5 28.02 39.95 26.14
C LEU A 5 27.99 39.62 24.64
N SER A 6 28.92 40.14 23.85
CA SER A 6 29.04 39.83 22.40
C SER A 6 29.39 38.38 22.13
N ILE A 7 30.24 37.77 22.96
CA ILE A 7 30.63 36.35 22.80
C ILE A 7 29.48 35.40 23.14
N VAL A 8 28.66 35.72 24.12
CA VAL A 8 27.50 34.90 24.50
C VAL A 8 26.41 34.94 23.40
N ILE A 9 26.18 36.10 22.77
CA ILE A 9 25.22 36.22 21.67
C ILE A 9 25.72 35.48 20.42
N ALA A 10 27.04 35.49 20.14
CA ALA A 10 27.61 34.75 19.01
C ALA A 10 27.51 33.22 19.20
N LEU A 11 27.60 32.73 20.45
CA LEU A 11 27.51 31.29 20.77
C LEU A 11 26.07 30.76 20.67
N CYS A 12 25.07 31.62 20.96
CA CYS A 12 23.65 31.22 20.85
C CYS A 12 23.14 31.13 19.41
N LEU A 13 23.78 31.80 18.45
CA LEU A 13 23.43 31.80 17.03
C LEU A 13 23.93 30.55 16.28
N LEU A 14 24.86 29.77 16.86
CA LEU A 14 25.38 28.56 16.26
C LEU A 14 24.50 27.29 16.51
N CYS A 15 23.51 27.37 17.38
CA CYS A 15 22.66 26.20 17.72
C CYS A 15 21.35 26.08 16.92
N LEU A 16 21.07 26.97 15.94
CA LEU A 16 19.83 26.92 15.14
C LEU A 16 19.99 26.24 13.78
N GLY A 17 21.03 25.46 13.57
CA GLY A 17 21.35 24.85 12.26
C GLY A 17 21.12 23.35 12.13
N ALA A 18 20.27 22.71 12.95
CA ALA A 18 20.02 21.28 12.82
C ALA A 18 18.52 20.89 12.93
N ALA A 19 17.64 21.67 12.29
CA ALA A 19 16.35 21.14 11.87
C ALA A 19 16.57 20.38 10.55
N GLY A 20 17.27 19.26 10.61
CA GLY A 20 17.32 18.29 9.53
C GLY A 20 15.90 17.74 9.33
N CYS A 21 15.19 18.24 8.32
CA CYS A 21 14.11 17.47 7.72
C CYS A 21 14.72 16.14 7.30
N SER A 22 14.53 15.12 8.12
CA SER A 22 14.76 13.75 7.71
C SER A 22 13.81 13.50 6.55
N LYS A 23 14.28 13.63 5.31
CA LYS A 23 13.65 13.03 4.16
C LYS A 23 13.61 11.54 4.50
N LYS A 24 12.41 11.03 4.79
CA LYS A 24 12.16 9.59 4.88
C LYS A 24 12.70 9.00 3.59
N SER A 25 13.84 8.33 3.67
CA SER A 25 14.39 7.57 2.54
C SER A 25 13.31 6.57 2.13
N PRO A 26 13.13 6.29 0.83
CA PRO A 26 12.29 5.21 0.37
C PRO A 26 13.00 3.86 0.59
N ASP A 27 13.42 3.59 1.83
CA ASP A 27 13.81 2.25 2.24
C ASP A 27 12.53 1.48 2.55
N GLY A 28 11.84 1.11 1.47
CA GLY A 28 10.60 0.36 1.47
C GLY A 28 10.76 -1.11 1.84
N GLY A 29 11.54 -1.43 2.88
CA GLY A 29 11.81 -2.79 3.30
C GLY A 29 10.94 -3.31 4.46
N GLY A 30 9.74 -2.79 4.69
CA GLY A 30 8.82 -3.30 5.69
C GLY A 30 7.96 -4.45 5.16
N PHE A 31 7.74 -5.49 5.98
CA PHE A 31 6.77 -6.57 5.72
C PHE A 31 5.54 -6.39 6.63
N ILE A 32 4.36 -6.36 6.02
CA ILE A 32 3.07 -6.25 6.71
C ILE A 32 2.26 -7.50 6.40
N ASP A 33 1.99 -8.31 7.43
CA ASP A 33 1.19 -9.53 7.32
C ASP A 33 -0.22 -9.26 7.85
N LEU A 34 -1.14 -8.95 6.96
CA LEU A 34 -2.54 -8.69 7.29
C LEU A 34 -3.29 -9.95 7.71
N THR A 35 -2.80 -11.15 7.35
CA THR A 35 -3.45 -12.42 7.71
C THR A 35 -3.40 -12.71 9.21
N LYS A 36 -2.56 -12.00 9.95
CA LYS A 36 -2.44 -12.09 11.41
C LYS A 36 -3.29 -11.09 12.19
N LEU A 37 -3.95 -10.19 11.49
CA LEU A 37 -4.78 -9.16 12.09
C LEU A 37 -6.24 -9.64 12.22
N SER A 38 -7.00 -9.03 13.14
CA SER A 38 -8.45 -9.22 13.19
C SER A 38 -9.14 -8.57 11.99
N GLY A 39 -10.31 -9.03 11.59
CA GLY A 39 -11.02 -8.51 10.42
C GLY A 39 -11.20 -6.99 10.42
N THR A 40 -11.51 -6.39 11.59
CA THR A 40 -11.63 -4.93 11.73
C THR A 40 -10.31 -4.21 11.45
N LEU A 41 -9.18 -4.77 11.92
CA LEU A 41 -7.86 -4.17 11.70
C LEU A 41 -7.40 -4.35 10.26
N VAL A 42 -7.68 -5.51 9.64
CA VAL A 42 -7.40 -5.71 8.21
C VAL A 42 -8.12 -4.68 7.36
N TYR A 43 -9.42 -4.49 7.59
CA TYR A 43 -10.21 -3.51 6.86
C TYR A 43 -9.64 -2.08 7.01
N ALA A 44 -9.33 -1.68 8.25
CA ALA A 44 -8.76 -0.36 8.52
C ALA A 44 -7.41 -0.16 7.83
N GLU A 45 -6.57 -1.19 7.82
CA GLU A 45 -5.25 -1.12 7.19
C GLU A 45 -5.36 -1.03 5.66
N VAL A 46 -6.22 -1.84 5.02
CA VAL A 46 -6.48 -1.76 3.58
C VAL A 46 -7.08 -0.41 3.21
N TYR A 47 -7.99 0.11 4.02
CA TYR A 47 -8.55 1.45 3.85
C TYR A 47 -7.45 2.55 3.90
N ASN A 48 -6.50 2.44 4.83
CA ASN A 48 -5.37 3.37 4.90
C ASN A 48 -4.47 3.26 3.66
N MET A 49 -4.19 2.04 3.18
CA MET A 49 -3.40 1.81 1.96
C MET A 49 -4.02 2.47 0.73
N THR A 50 -5.35 2.51 0.64
CA THR A 50 -6.05 3.14 -0.49
C THR A 50 -6.14 4.67 -0.37
N ASN A 51 -6.15 5.23 0.85
CA ASN A 51 -6.30 6.67 1.06
C ASN A 51 -4.97 7.42 1.26
N SER A 52 -3.90 6.73 1.67
CA SER A 52 -2.57 7.29 1.89
C SER A 52 -1.50 6.32 1.35
N PRO A 53 -1.52 6.01 0.04
CA PRO A 53 -0.68 4.97 -0.56
C PRO A 53 0.81 5.28 -0.44
N GLU A 54 1.20 6.54 -0.35
CA GLU A 54 2.58 7.00 -0.22
C GLU A 54 3.30 6.43 1.00
N ASP A 55 2.57 6.12 2.08
CA ASP A 55 3.12 5.53 3.29
C ASP A 55 3.49 4.04 3.14
N TYR A 56 3.01 3.40 2.07
CA TYR A 56 3.14 1.95 1.85
C TYR A 56 4.02 1.57 0.66
N ILE A 57 4.35 2.50 -0.23
CA ILE A 57 5.16 2.24 -1.43
C ILE A 57 6.45 1.50 -1.07
N GLY A 58 6.70 0.38 -1.76
CA GLY A 58 7.87 -0.48 -1.59
C GLY A 58 7.80 -1.46 -0.41
N LYS A 59 6.76 -1.43 0.42
CA LYS A 59 6.54 -2.44 1.47
C LYS A 59 6.00 -3.72 0.85
N THR A 60 6.39 -4.85 1.41
CA THR A 60 5.80 -6.16 1.06
C THR A 60 4.55 -6.38 1.91
N ILE A 61 3.42 -6.59 1.26
CA ILE A 61 2.13 -6.82 1.91
C ILE A 61 1.70 -8.25 1.65
N LYS A 62 1.30 -8.96 2.71
CA LYS A 62 0.62 -10.26 2.63
C LYS A 62 -0.81 -10.08 3.08
N MET A 63 -1.76 -10.46 2.23
CA MET A 63 -3.19 -10.36 2.53
C MET A 63 -3.97 -11.56 2.01
N SER A 64 -5.11 -11.84 2.63
CA SER A 64 -6.06 -12.85 2.22
C SER A 64 -7.46 -12.25 2.20
N GLY A 65 -8.26 -12.63 1.21
CA GLY A 65 -9.62 -12.14 1.04
C GLY A 65 -10.30 -12.77 -0.16
N THR A 66 -11.42 -12.19 -0.57
CA THR A 66 -12.20 -12.68 -1.69
C THR A 66 -11.66 -12.13 -3.01
N TYR A 67 -11.33 -13.03 -3.92
CA TYR A 67 -10.94 -12.65 -5.28
C TYR A 67 -12.10 -12.04 -6.05
N ASN A 68 -11.83 -10.96 -6.76
CA ASN A 68 -12.75 -10.32 -7.69
C ASN A 68 -12.02 -9.84 -8.94
N ALA A 69 -12.56 -10.16 -10.11
CA ALA A 69 -12.16 -9.60 -11.40
C ALA A 69 -13.28 -8.70 -11.92
N SER A 70 -12.93 -7.48 -12.31
CA SER A 70 -13.86 -6.50 -12.87
C SER A 70 -13.39 -6.04 -14.24
N PHE A 71 -14.26 -6.07 -15.24
CA PHE A 71 -13.98 -5.48 -16.54
C PHE A 71 -14.27 -3.98 -16.51
N TYR A 72 -13.35 -3.20 -17.03
CA TYR A 72 -13.52 -1.75 -17.11
C TYR A 72 -13.53 -1.29 -18.55
N GLU A 73 -14.70 -0.87 -19.02
CA GLU A 73 -14.97 -0.48 -20.42
C GLU A 73 -14.01 0.60 -20.97
N PRO A 74 -13.64 1.67 -20.22
CA PRO A 74 -12.78 2.70 -20.77
C PRO A 74 -11.38 2.23 -21.13
N THR A 75 -10.84 1.23 -20.43
CA THR A 75 -9.50 0.66 -20.68
C THR A 75 -9.55 -0.65 -21.43
N GLN A 76 -10.75 -1.26 -21.59
CA GLN A 76 -10.96 -2.58 -22.19
C GLN A 76 -10.12 -3.68 -21.51
N GLN A 77 -9.93 -3.58 -20.18
CA GLN A 77 -9.12 -4.50 -19.39
C GLN A 77 -9.89 -5.08 -18.20
N TYR A 78 -9.43 -6.24 -17.73
CA TYR A 78 -9.83 -6.81 -16.44
C TYR A 78 -8.85 -6.38 -15.36
N TYR A 79 -9.37 -5.97 -14.22
CA TYR A 79 -8.64 -5.63 -13.00
C TYR A 79 -8.93 -6.67 -11.95
N HIS A 80 -7.89 -7.16 -11.30
CA HIS A 80 -7.94 -8.25 -10.35
C HIS A 80 -7.65 -7.72 -8.95
N ALA A 81 -8.53 -8.01 -7.99
CA ALA A 81 -8.42 -7.49 -6.64
C ALA A 81 -8.69 -8.55 -5.57
N VAL A 82 -8.11 -8.34 -4.41
CA VAL A 82 -8.46 -9.03 -3.17
C VAL A 82 -9.37 -8.12 -2.37
N ILE A 83 -10.61 -8.55 -2.13
CA ILE A 83 -11.63 -7.80 -1.43
C ILE A 83 -11.70 -8.22 0.03
N ILE A 84 -11.68 -7.23 0.92
CA ILE A 84 -11.84 -7.37 2.36
C ILE A 84 -13.17 -6.75 2.77
N GLN A 85 -13.91 -7.43 3.62
CA GLN A 85 -15.13 -6.90 4.24
C GLN A 85 -14.83 -6.43 5.67
N ASP A 86 -15.55 -5.41 6.13
CA ASP A 86 -15.54 -5.04 7.54
C ASP A 86 -16.21 -6.13 8.41
N ALA A 87 -16.10 -6.00 9.73
CA ALA A 87 -16.63 -6.99 10.67
C ALA A 87 -18.16 -7.14 10.59
N ALA A 88 -18.88 -6.14 10.08
CA ALA A 88 -20.32 -6.15 9.90
C ALA A 88 -20.74 -6.59 8.48
N ALA A 89 -19.77 -6.81 7.59
CA ALA A 89 -19.97 -7.10 6.17
C ALA A 89 -20.83 -6.07 5.42
N CYS A 90 -20.92 -4.84 5.95
CA CYS A 90 -21.67 -3.75 5.33
C CYS A 90 -20.81 -2.89 4.40
N CYS A 91 -19.49 -2.92 4.56
CA CYS A 91 -18.54 -2.17 3.77
C CYS A 91 -17.44 -3.11 3.24
N ALA A 92 -17.02 -2.87 2.01
CA ALA A 92 -15.92 -3.59 1.40
C ALA A 92 -14.83 -2.60 0.99
N SER A 93 -13.59 -3.02 1.13
CA SER A 93 -12.42 -2.36 0.56
C SER A 93 -11.58 -3.42 -0.14
N GLY A 94 -10.77 -3.03 -1.10
CA GLY A 94 -9.96 -3.99 -1.84
C GLY A 94 -8.65 -3.38 -2.28
N LEU A 95 -7.72 -4.26 -2.58
CA LEU A 95 -6.46 -3.89 -3.16
C LEU A 95 -6.26 -4.68 -4.45
N GLU A 96 -5.99 -3.94 -5.53
CA GLU A 96 -5.65 -4.55 -6.81
C GLU A 96 -4.34 -5.31 -6.70
N PHE A 97 -4.19 -6.39 -7.47
CA PHE A 97 -2.90 -7.04 -7.65
C PHE A 97 -2.60 -7.26 -9.15
N GLN A 98 -1.34 -7.13 -9.48
CA GLN A 98 -0.82 -7.42 -10.81
C GLN A 98 0.08 -8.64 -10.70
N TRP A 99 -0.37 -9.74 -11.30
CA TRP A 99 0.35 -11.01 -11.28
C TRP A 99 1.38 -11.03 -12.39
N SER A 100 2.65 -11.16 -12.04
CA SER A 100 3.76 -11.16 -12.98
C SER A 100 3.75 -12.41 -13.87
N GLY A 101 4.25 -12.27 -15.09
CA GLY A 101 4.28 -13.34 -16.07
C GLY A 101 3.19 -13.23 -17.12
N LYS A 102 2.87 -14.37 -17.77
CA LYS A 102 1.80 -14.45 -18.77
C LYS A 102 0.64 -15.23 -18.19
N HIS A 103 -0.41 -14.54 -17.85
CA HIS A 103 -1.66 -15.11 -17.32
C HIS A 103 -2.83 -14.62 -18.17
N THR A 104 -3.73 -15.50 -18.53
CA THR A 104 -4.90 -15.22 -19.36
C THR A 104 -6.15 -15.36 -18.52
N TYR A 105 -6.94 -14.31 -18.42
CA TYR A 105 -8.25 -14.37 -17.79
C TYR A 105 -9.28 -14.90 -18.80
N PRO A 106 -10.20 -15.81 -18.39
CA PRO A 106 -10.36 -16.36 -17.03
C PRO A 106 -9.51 -17.60 -16.73
N ASP A 107 -8.80 -18.18 -17.70
CA ASP A 107 -8.26 -19.54 -17.67
C ASP A 107 -7.23 -19.79 -16.57
N ASP A 108 -6.39 -18.79 -16.26
CA ASP A 108 -5.34 -18.88 -15.25
C ASP A 108 -5.75 -18.34 -13.88
N TYR A 109 -6.93 -17.73 -13.79
CA TYR A 109 -7.41 -17.08 -12.57
C TYR A 109 -8.52 -17.89 -11.88
N PRO A 110 -8.67 -17.76 -10.54
CA PRO A 110 -9.78 -18.39 -9.84
C PRO A 110 -11.12 -17.73 -10.22
N GLU A 111 -12.22 -18.41 -9.92
CA GLU A 111 -13.55 -17.81 -10.06
C GLU A 111 -13.76 -16.67 -9.05
N ASN A 112 -14.55 -15.66 -9.45
CA ASN A 112 -14.97 -14.59 -8.54
C ASN A 112 -15.64 -15.16 -7.29
N GLY A 113 -15.27 -14.65 -6.12
CA GLY A 113 -15.76 -15.17 -4.83
C GLY A 113 -14.83 -16.19 -4.16
N THR A 114 -13.82 -16.68 -4.86
CA THR A 114 -12.81 -17.59 -4.29
C THR A 114 -11.97 -16.88 -3.24
N ILE A 115 -11.67 -17.56 -2.12
CA ILE A 115 -10.76 -17.04 -1.12
C ILE A 115 -9.31 -17.26 -1.58
N VAL A 116 -8.55 -16.18 -1.62
CA VAL A 116 -7.16 -16.19 -2.08
C VAL A 116 -6.23 -15.51 -1.08
N GLU A 117 -4.96 -15.87 -1.17
CA GLU A 117 -3.87 -15.18 -0.49
C GLU A 117 -2.90 -14.63 -1.54
N VAL A 118 -2.49 -13.37 -1.37
CA VAL A 118 -1.53 -12.68 -2.21
C VAL A 118 -0.43 -12.11 -1.33
N THR A 119 0.81 -12.24 -1.76
CA THR A 119 1.95 -11.54 -1.20
C THR A 119 2.64 -10.77 -2.32
N GLY A 120 2.74 -9.44 -2.17
CA GLY A 120 3.30 -8.61 -3.22
C GLY A 120 3.93 -7.32 -2.69
N VAL A 121 4.67 -6.64 -3.53
CA VAL A 121 5.24 -5.32 -3.23
C VAL A 121 4.20 -4.26 -3.55
N PHE A 122 3.90 -3.40 -2.59
CA PHE A 122 2.95 -2.31 -2.74
C PHE A 122 3.53 -1.21 -3.63
N GLY A 123 2.76 -0.79 -4.61
CA GLY A 123 3.06 0.28 -5.53
C GLY A 123 1.83 1.06 -5.94
N THR A 124 2.03 2.05 -6.78
CA THR A 124 0.96 2.83 -7.42
C THR A 124 1.22 2.97 -8.90
N TYR A 125 0.17 3.13 -9.69
CA TYR A 125 0.25 3.47 -11.11
C TYR A 125 -0.76 4.57 -11.45
N GLU A 126 -0.49 5.27 -12.55
CA GLU A 126 -1.38 6.32 -13.06
C GLU A 126 -2.21 5.80 -14.22
N GLU A 127 -3.52 5.97 -14.15
CA GLU A 127 -4.44 5.63 -15.23
C GLU A 127 -5.59 6.64 -15.31
N LEU A 128 -5.88 7.12 -16.51
CA LEU A 128 -6.94 8.12 -16.78
C LEU A 128 -6.85 9.36 -15.85
N GLY A 129 -5.63 9.75 -15.45
CA GLY A 129 -5.37 10.90 -14.58
C GLY A 129 -5.65 10.67 -13.10
N GLN A 130 -5.77 9.43 -12.67
CA GLN A 130 -5.91 9.03 -11.27
C GLN A 130 -4.82 8.05 -10.86
N THR A 131 -4.45 8.08 -9.59
CA THR A 131 -3.45 7.17 -8.99
C THR A 131 -4.16 6.00 -8.34
N TYR A 132 -3.75 4.79 -8.69
CA TYR A 132 -4.31 3.55 -8.16
C TYR A 132 -3.24 2.75 -7.40
N PRO A 133 -3.52 2.29 -6.18
CA PRO A 133 -2.64 1.40 -5.45
C PRO A 133 -2.80 -0.05 -5.90
N TYR A 134 -1.70 -0.80 -5.93
CA TYR A 134 -1.70 -2.22 -6.27
C TYR A 134 -0.59 -3.00 -5.58
N LEU A 135 -0.68 -4.32 -5.62
CA LEU A 135 0.38 -5.26 -5.24
C LEU A 135 1.00 -5.88 -6.49
N ALA A 136 2.30 -5.67 -6.71
CA ALA A 136 3.05 -6.45 -7.67
C ALA A 136 3.37 -7.82 -7.05
N THR A 137 2.83 -8.90 -7.60
CA THR A 137 2.98 -10.26 -7.05
C THR A 137 3.48 -11.26 -8.07
N ASP A 138 4.24 -12.24 -7.61
CA ASP A 138 4.70 -13.38 -8.42
C ASP A 138 3.83 -14.63 -8.21
N ALA A 139 2.94 -14.63 -7.22
CA ALA A 139 2.13 -15.78 -6.88
C ALA A 139 0.75 -15.40 -6.34
N LEU A 140 -0.25 -16.18 -6.75
CA LEU A 140 -1.60 -16.19 -6.23
C LEU A 140 -1.87 -17.58 -5.64
N THR A 141 -2.34 -17.64 -4.40
CA THR A 141 -2.66 -18.91 -3.74
C THR A 141 -4.16 -18.98 -3.45
N VAL A 142 -4.81 -20.05 -3.91
CA VAL A 142 -6.19 -20.37 -3.54
C VAL A 142 -6.20 -21.08 -2.19
N LEU A 143 -7.06 -20.63 -1.25
CA LEU A 143 -7.17 -21.18 0.12
C LEU A 143 -8.35 -22.16 0.28
#